data_d07eb2fb7a8a1b8f47dbbde2f0bf8b6f
#
_entry.id   d07eb2fb7a8a1b8f47dbbde2f0bf8b6f
#
_cell.length_a   1.000
_cell.length_b   1.000
_cell.length_c   1.000
_cell.angle_alpha   90.00
_cell.angle_beta   90.00
_cell.angle_gamma   90.00
#
_symmetry.space_group_name_H-M   'P 1'
#
loop_
_entity.id
_entity.type
_entity.pdbx_description
1 polymer ?
#
loop_
_entity_poly.entity_id
_entity_poly.type
_entity_poly.pdbx_seq_one_letter_code
_entity_poly.pdbx_strand_id
1 'polypeptide(L)'
;MMDEAITAFLTKHHLLTLCTCKANIPYAASCFYAFMKESATFVIATDVTKTRHGLEAVENEHVAGSVALETKMVGKIQGVQFTGRFREANEAEKKAYLKRFPYAIAMSPELWSIEIQYLKFTNNTLGFGKKLEFFASN
;
A
#
# COMPACT_ATOMS: atom_id res chain seq x y z
N MET A 1 12.67 -9.09 -8.40
CA MET A 1 11.64 -9.80 -7.61
C MET A 1 11.69 -9.34 -6.16
N MET A 2 10.53 -9.23 -5.55
CA MET A 2 10.46 -8.77 -4.16
C MET A 2 10.95 -9.84 -3.19
N ASP A 3 11.76 -9.43 -2.21
CA ASP A 3 12.26 -10.31 -1.17
C ASP A 3 11.11 -10.93 -0.37
N GLU A 4 11.26 -12.20 0.01
CA GLU A 4 10.22 -12.93 0.75
C GLU A 4 9.87 -12.28 2.09
N ALA A 5 10.85 -11.66 2.75
CA ALA A 5 10.61 -10.98 4.02
C ALA A 5 9.68 -9.76 3.84
N ILE A 6 9.82 -9.04 2.73
CA ILE A 6 8.93 -7.94 2.38
C ILE A 6 7.52 -8.47 2.11
N THR A 7 7.42 -9.51 1.28
CA THR A 7 6.12 -10.12 0.93
C THR A 7 5.40 -10.63 2.17
N ALA A 8 6.11 -11.29 3.07
CA ALA A 8 5.53 -11.81 4.32
C ALA A 8 5.00 -10.66 5.19
N PHE A 9 5.76 -9.59 5.33
CA PHE A 9 5.33 -8.43 6.11
C PHE A 9 4.08 -7.79 5.52
N LEU A 10 4.05 -7.54 4.22
CA LEU A 10 2.92 -6.89 3.55
C LEU A 10 1.67 -7.77 3.56
N THR A 11 1.83 -9.09 3.47
CA THR A 11 0.70 -10.02 3.51
C THR A 11 0.09 -10.10 4.91
N LYS A 12 0.92 -9.99 5.93
CA LYS A 12 0.47 -10.06 7.33
C LYS A 12 -0.29 -8.81 7.75
N HIS A 13 0.18 -7.64 7.32
CA HIS A 13 -0.43 -6.36 7.70
C HIS A 13 -1.58 -6.00 6.75
N HIS A 14 -2.38 -5.01 7.12
CA HIS A 14 -3.61 -4.71 6.39
C HIS A 14 -3.96 -3.21 6.34
N LEU A 15 -3.17 -2.35 6.98
CA LEU A 15 -3.43 -0.91 7.01
C LEU A 15 -2.23 -0.16 6.45
N LEU A 16 -2.46 0.63 5.39
CA LEU A 16 -1.44 1.51 4.87
C LEU A 16 -1.83 2.97 5.07
N THR A 17 -0.83 3.82 5.09
CA THR A 17 -1.02 5.26 4.96
C THR A 17 -0.77 5.60 3.50
N LEU A 18 -1.77 6.21 2.85
CA LEU A 18 -1.67 6.69 1.47
C LEU A 18 -1.39 8.17 1.49
N CYS A 19 -0.33 8.59 0.82
CA CYS A 19 0.05 9.99 0.68
C CYS A 19 -0.20 10.44 -0.75
N THR A 20 -0.99 11.50 -0.90
CA THR A 20 -1.29 12.13 -2.18
C THR A 20 -0.71 13.53 -2.22
N CYS A 21 -0.63 14.12 -3.40
CA CYS A 21 -0.08 15.46 -3.55
C CYS A 21 -0.86 16.21 -4.63
N LYS A 22 -1.34 17.41 -4.29
CA LYS A 22 -2.00 18.30 -5.22
C LYS A 22 -1.42 19.70 -5.04
N ALA A 23 -0.99 20.32 -6.15
CA ALA A 23 -0.37 21.66 -6.14
C ALA A 23 0.76 21.76 -5.09
N ASN A 24 1.59 20.73 -4.99
CA ASN A 24 2.70 20.60 -4.04
C ASN A 24 2.28 20.53 -2.58
N ILE A 25 1.00 20.29 -2.29
CA ILE A 25 0.50 20.14 -0.92
C ILE A 25 0.23 18.65 -0.67
N PRO A 26 1.00 18.01 0.22
CA PRO A 26 0.79 16.58 0.54
C PRO A 26 -0.39 16.38 1.48
N TYR A 27 -1.02 15.22 1.37
CA TYR A 27 -2.10 14.82 2.24
C TYR A 27 -2.00 13.32 2.53
N ALA A 28 -2.38 12.88 3.71
CA ALA A 28 -2.26 11.48 4.12
C ALA A 28 -3.59 10.93 4.64
N ALA A 29 -3.90 9.69 4.29
CA ALA A 29 -5.10 9.00 4.76
C ALA A 29 -4.79 7.51 4.97
N SER A 30 -5.48 6.89 5.91
CA SER A 30 -5.32 5.45 6.18
C SER A 30 -6.30 4.64 5.36
N CYS A 31 -5.83 3.53 4.79
CA CYS A 31 -6.65 2.64 3.97
C CYS A 31 -6.33 1.18 4.32
N PHE A 32 -7.37 0.35 4.39
CA PHE A 32 -7.16 -1.09 4.37
C PHE A 32 -6.68 -1.51 2.99
N TYR A 33 -5.84 -2.53 2.94
CA TYR A 33 -5.31 -3.00 1.66
C TYR A 33 -5.25 -4.52 1.61
N ALA A 34 -5.33 -5.07 0.40
CA ALA A 34 -4.89 -6.40 0.07
C ALA A 34 -3.60 -6.27 -0.74
N PHE A 35 -2.61 -7.09 -0.44
CA PHE A 35 -1.36 -7.09 -1.20
C PHE A 35 -1.35 -8.24 -2.20
N MET A 36 -0.99 -7.92 -3.44
CA MET A 36 -0.90 -8.87 -4.52
C MET A 36 0.56 -8.95 -4.98
N LYS A 37 1.26 -10.01 -4.54
CA LYS A 37 2.71 -10.11 -4.78
C LYS A 37 3.07 -10.31 -6.25
N GLU A 38 2.20 -10.99 -7.00
CA GLU A 38 2.42 -11.28 -8.42
C GLU A 38 2.59 -10.02 -9.25
N SER A 39 1.88 -8.97 -8.91
CA SER A 39 1.94 -7.68 -9.60
C SER A 39 2.60 -6.58 -8.78
N ALA A 40 3.08 -6.88 -7.57
CA ALA A 40 3.62 -5.90 -6.62
C ALA A 40 2.67 -4.71 -6.46
N THR A 41 1.43 -5.00 -6.05
CA THR A 41 0.33 -4.03 -6.03
C THR A 41 -0.39 -4.06 -4.70
N PHE A 42 -0.74 -2.88 -4.18
CA PHE A 42 -1.71 -2.75 -3.10
C PHE A 42 -3.07 -2.48 -3.73
N VAL A 43 -4.11 -3.18 -3.26
CA VAL A 43 -5.50 -2.93 -3.69
C VAL A 43 -6.25 -2.33 -2.52
N ILE A 44 -6.91 -1.19 -2.75
CA ILE A 44 -7.64 -0.47 -1.71
C ILE A 44 -9.06 -0.15 -2.17
N ALA A 45 -9.95 0.05 -1.20
CA ALA A 45 -11.31 0.54 -1.46
C ALA A 45 -11.35 2.02 -1.12
N THR A 46 -11.74 2.85 -2.07
CA THR A 46 -11.86 4.29 -1.86
C THR A 46 -12.85 4.90 -2.85
N ASP A 47 -13.58 5.91 -2.40
CA ASP A 47 -14.49 6.66 -3.25
C ASP A 47 -13.74 7.87 -3.81
N VAL A 48 -13.39 7.81 -5.09
CA VAL A 48 -12.59 8.87 -5.73
C VAL A 48 -13.41 10.12 -6.06
N THR A 49 -14.72 10.11 -5.80
CA THR A 49 -15.56 11.27 -6.00
C THR A 49 -15.91 12.00 -4.70
N LYS A 50 -15.68 11.37 -3.54
CA LYS A 50 -16.09 11.90 -2.24
C LYS A 50 -14.95 12.12 -1.26
N THR A 51 -13.86 11.35 -1.37
CA THR A 51 -12.74 11.48 -0.45
C THR A 51 -11.67 12.39 -1.04
N ARG A 52 -11.02 13.17 -0.18
CA ARG A 52 -9.94 14.06 -0.61
C ARG A 52 -8.79 13.27 -1.22
N HIS A 53 -8.36 12.19 -0.55
CA HIS A 53 -7.25 11.39 -1.07
C HIS A 53 -7.61 10.73 -2.41
N GLY A 54 -8.85 10.28 -2.58
CA GLY A 54 -9.29 9.67 -3.83
C GLY A 54 -9.31 10.68 -4.98
N LEU A 55 -9.88 11.87 -4.75
CA LEU A 55 -9.88 12.94 -5.75
C LEU A 55 -8.46 13.33 -6.15
N GLU A 56 -7.57 13.49 -5.17
CA GLU A 56 -6.18 13.89 -5.43
C GLU A 56 -5.40 12.81 -6.17
N ALA A 57 -5.61 11.53 -5.83
CA ALA A 57 -4.92 10.42 -6.48
C ALA A 57 -5.32 10.25 -7.95
N VAL A 58 -6.59 10.54 -8.29
CA VAL A 58 -7.03 10.52 -9.69
C VAL A 58 -6.39 11.65 -10.47
N GLU A 59 -6.29 12.84 -9.90
CA GLU A 59 -5.67 13.98 -10.57
C GLU A 59 -4.15 13.83 -10.71
N ASN A 60 -3.49 13.26 -9.70
CA ASN A 60 -2.06 12.99 -9.70
C ASN A 60 -1.84 11.55 -9.27
N GLU A 61 -1.55 10.69 -10.24
CA GLU A 61 -1.38 9.25 -10.01
C GLU A 61 -0.15 8.91 -9.17
N HIS A 62 0.80 9.81 -9.06
CA HIS A 62 2.01 9.58 -8.27
C HIS A 62 1.67 9.70 -6.79
N VAL A 63 1.80 8.57 -6.10
CA VAL A 63 1.47 8.47 -4.68
C VAL A 63 2.64 7.87 -3.91
N ALA A 64 2.60 8.04 -2.60
CA ALA A 64 3.56 7.42 -1.71
C ALA A 64 2.81 6.88 -0.50
N GLY A 65 3.51 6.15 0.35
CA GLY A 65 2.88 5.70 1.58
C GLY A 65 3.77 4.86 2.45
N SER A 66 3.15 4.28 3.46
CA SER A 66 3.86 3.43 4.41
C SER A 66 2.92 2.38 5.00
N VAL A 67 3.52 1.27 5.43
CA VAL A 67 2.87 0.27 6.28
C VAL A 67 3.80 0.05 7.46
N ALA A 68 3.32 0.23 8.67
CA ALA A 68 4.16 0.15 9.85
C ALA A 68 3.57 -0.81 10.89
N LEU A 69 4.46 -1.54 11.56
CA LEU A 69 4.11 -2.26 12.78
C LEU A 69 4.04 -1.24 13.91
N GLU A 70 2.89 -1.13 14.56
CA GLU A 70 2.74 -0.26 15.73
C GLU A 70 3.49 -0.90 16.91
N THR A 71 4.52 -0.24 17.42
CA THR A 71 5.31 -0.73 18.54
C THR A 71 6.01 0.43 19.24
N LYS A 72 6.21 0.29 20.56
CA LYS A 72 7.01 1.24 21.36
C LYS A 72 8.45 0.77 21.49
N MET A 73 8.77 -0.42 21.01
CA MET A 73 10.09 -1.03 21.18
C MET A 73 10.94 -0.80 19.94
N VAL A 74 12.01 -0.03 20.10
CA VAL A 74 12.93 0.30 18.99
C VAL A 74 13.47 -0.97 18.31
N GLY A 75 13.80 -2.00 19.09
CA GLY A 75 14.33 -3.26 18.55
C GLY A 75 13.29 -4.07 17.75
N LYS A 76 12.01 -3.72 17.81
CA LYS A 76 10.94 -4.40 17.09
C LYS A 76 10.37 -3.58 15.93
N ILE A 77 10.92 -2.42 15.64
CA ILE A 77 10.43 -1.59 14.54
C ILE A 77 10.53 -2.36 13.23
N GLN A 78 9.40 -2.42 12.53
CA GLN A 78 9.27 -2.95 11.18
C GLN A 78 8.35 -2.05 10.38
N GLY A 79 8.68 -1.82 9.13
CA GLY A 79 7.81 -1.03 8.28
C GLY A 79 8.35 -0.85 6.88
N VAL A 80 7.45 -0.52 5.96
CA VAL A 80 7.81 -0.19 4.59
C VAL A 80 7.46 1.26 4.29
N GLN A 81 8.26 1.86 3.42
CA GLN A 81 7.98 3.12 2.76
C GLN A 81 7.94 2.82 1.28
N PHE A 82 6.98 3.37 0.55
CA PHE A 82 6.85 3.07 -0.87
C PHE A 82 6.47 4.30 -1.68
N THR A 83 6.77 4.25 -2.96
CA THR A 83 6.19 5.11 -3.98
C THR A 83 5.47 4.24 -5.00
N GLY A 84 4.45 4.77 -5.63
CA GLY A 84 3.68 3.99 -6.59
C GLY A 84 2.80 4.84 -7.48
N ARG A 85 2.03 4.15 -8.33
CA ARG A 85 1.09 4.79 -9.24
C ARG A 85 -0.32 4.28 -8.97
N PHE A 86 -1.23 5.21 -8.80
CA PHE A 86 -2.64 4.94 -8.55
C PHE A 86 -3.37 4.70 -9.87
N ARG A 87 -4.15 3.62 -9.97
CA ARG A 87 -4.93 3.28 -11.15
C ARG A 87 -6.13 2.43 -10.78
N GLU A 88 -7.05 2.23 -11.71
CA GLU A 88 -8.16 1.31 -11.48
C GLU A 88 -7.64 -0.10 -11.26
N ALA A 89 -8.32 -0.85 -10.37
CA ALA A 89 -8.02 -2.25 -10.13
C ALA A 89 -8.55 -3.11 -11.29
N ASN A 90 -7.78 -4.14 -11.68
CA ASN A 90 -8.25 -5.14 -12.61
C ASN A 90 -9.06 -6.22 -11.89
N GLU A 91 -9.64 -7.18 -12.64
CA GLU A 91 -10.50 -8.20 -12.05
C GLU A 91 -9.79 -9.09 -11.03
N ALA A 92 -8.54 -9.48 -11.30
CA ALA A 92 -7.77 -10.30 -10.37
C ALA A 92 -7.49 -9.56 -9.07
N GLU A 93 -7.19 -8.26 -9.15
CA GLU A 93 -6.94 -7.41 -8.00
C GLU A 93 -8.21 -7.22 -7.16
N LYS A 94 -9.35 -6.99 -7.84
CA LYS A 94 -10.64 -6.91 -7.15
C LYS A 94 -10.96 -8.18 -6.38
N LYS A 95 -10.71 -9.33 -6.98
CA LYS A 95 -10.90 -10.62 -6.31
C LYS A 95 -9.99 -10.78 -5.10
N ALA A 96 -8.75 -10.35 -5.20
CA ALA A 96 -7.80 -10.42 -4.09
C ALA A 96 -8.29 -9.59 -2.90
N TYR A 97 -8.79 -8.39 -3.15
CA TYR A 97 -9.33 -7.53 -2.09
C TYR A 97 -10.56 -8.17 -1.42
N LEU A 98 -11.51 -8.65 -2.21
CA LEU A 98 -12.75 -9.22 -1.69
C LEU A 98 -12.51 -10.56 -0.98
N LYS A 99 -11.48 -11.30 -1.38
CA LYS A 99 -11.08 -12.52 -0.68
C LYS A 99 -10.52 -12.20 0.72
N ARG A 100 -9.75 -11.13 0.83
CA ARG A 100 -9.19 -10.72 2.11
C ARG A 100 -10.23 -10.08 3.02
N PHE A 101 -11.18 -9.32 2.44
CA PHE A 101 -12.21 -8.61 3.16
C PHE A 101 -13.60 -9.00 2.63
N PRO A 102 -14.07 -10.24 2.93
CA PRO A 102 -15.32 -10.73 2.33
C PRO A 102 -16.56 -9.90 2.68
N TYR A 103 -16.58 -9.28 3.84
CA TYR A 103 -17.70 -8.43 4.25
C TYR A 103 -17.86 -7.20 3.35
N ALA A 104 -16.81 -6.80 2.64
CA ALA A 104 -16.86 -5.66 1.73
C ALA A 104 -17.74 -5.92 0.50
N ILE A 105 -18.00 -7.17 0.16
CA ILE A 105 -18.84 -7.53 -0.99
C ILE A 105 -20.21 -6.86 -0.88
N ALA A 106 -20.81 -6.85 0.31
CA ALA A 106 -22.13 -6.27 0.53
C ALA A 106 -22.17 -4.75 0.31
N MET A 107 -21.02 -4.09 0.38
CA MET A 107 -20.92 -2.63 0.22
C MET A 107 -20.60 -2.21 -1.21
N SER A 108 -20.36 -3.17 -2.09
CA SER A 108 -19.99 -2.92 -3.51
C SER A 108 -18.92 -1.82 -3.64
N PRO A 109 -17.75 -1.98 -3.00
CA PRO A 109 -16.77 -0.91 -2.95
C PRO A 109 -16.15 -0.63 -4.31
N GLU A 110 -15.78 0.62 -4.53
CA GLU A 110 -14.96 1.01 -5.66
C GLU A 110 -13.51 0.66 -5.33
N LEU A 111 -12.87 -0.17 -6.15
CA LEU A 111 -11.54 -0.70 -5.88
C LEU A 111 -10.49 -0.10 -6.81
N TRP A 112 -9.39 0.31 -6.20
CA TRP A 112 -8.28 0.95 -6.88
C TRP A 112 -6.99 0.25 -6.51
N SER A 113 -5.99 0.37 -7.38
CA SER A 113 -4.70 -0.28 -7.18
C SER A 113 -3.57 0.73 -7.13
N ILE A 114 -2.56 0.41 -6.34
CA ILE A 114 -1.32 1.18 -6.28
C ILE A 114 -0.22 0.25 -6.75
N GLU A 115 0.31 0.51 -7.95
CA GLU A 115 1.47 -0.23 -8.47
C GLU A 115 2.70 0.27 -7.73
N ILE A 116 3.35 -0.61 -6.99
CA ILE A 116 4.56 -0.26 -6.25
C ILE A 116 5.71 -0.06 -7.23
N GLN A 117 6.31 1.12 -7.21
CA GLN A 117 7.48 1.44 -8.06
C GLN A 117 8.79 1.30 -7.29
N TYR A 118 8.77 1.71 -6.03
CA TYR A 118 9.91 1.59 -5.12
C TYR A 118 9.39 1.28 -3.73
N LEU A 119 10.13 0.43 -3.01
CA LEU A 119 9.78 0.09 -1.63
C LEU A 119 11.05 -0.15 -0.84
N LYS A 120 11.09 0.39 0.37
CA LYS A 120 12.15 0.14 1.34
C LYS A 120 11.53 -0.47 2.59
N PHE A 121 12.03 -1.62 3.00
CA PHE A 121 11.61 -2.32 4.21
C PHE A 121 12.70 -2.21 5.27
N THR A 122 12.34 -1.70 6.43
CA THR A 122 13.18 -1.64 7.62
C THR A 122 12.70 -2.70 8.60
N ASN A 123 13.62 -3.51 9.11
CA ASN A 123 13.30 -4.52 10.13
C ASN A 123 14.43 -4.60 11.15
N ASN A 124 14.22 -3.96 12.30
CA ASN A 124 15.23 -3.91 13.35
C ASN A 124 15.42 -5.26 14.06
N THR A 125 14.50 -6.20 13.91
CA THR A 125 14.66 -7.55 14.48
C THR A 125 15.75 -8.36 13.78
N LEU A 126 16.08 -8.02 12.52
CA LEU A 126 17.11 -8.68 11.73
C LEU A 126 18.49 -8.04 11.95
N GLY A 127 18.57 -6.98 12.76
CA GLY A 127 19.75 -6.18 12.98
C GLY A 127 19.38 -4.71 12.90
N PHE A 128 19.81 -3.92 13.84
CA PHE A 128 19.44 -2.52 13.94
C PHE A 128 19.72 -1.78 12.63
N GLY A 129 18.69 -1.17 12.07
CA GLY A 129 18.80 -0.44 10.81
C GLY A 129 18.88 -1.31 9.56
N LYS A 130 18.65 -2.63 9.67
CA LYS A 130 18.65 -3.52 8.50
C LYS A 130 17.55 -3.14 7.52
N LYS A 131 17.91 -2.98 6.24
CA LYS A 131 16.99 -2.52 5.19
C LYS A 131 17.06 -3.41 3.97
N LEU A 132 15.89 -3.64 3.35
CA LEU A 132 15.75 -4.31 2.08
C LEU A 132 15.00 -3.38 1.13
N GLU A 133 15.34 -3.45 -0.16
CA GLU A 133 14.71 -2.58 -1.16
C GLU A 133 14.13 -3.38 -2.29
N PHE A 134 13.10 -2.82 -2.92
CA PHE A 134 12.48 -3.36 -4.12
C PHE A 134 12.31 -2.23 -5.14
N PHE A 135 12.69 -2.51 -6.38
CA PHE A 135 12.51 -1.60 -7.52
C PHE A 135 11.70 -2.33 -8.58
N ALA A 136 10.61 -1.72 -9.02
CA ALA A 136 9.81 -2.31 -10.08
C ALA A 136 10.59 -2.34 -11.39
N SER A 137 10.34 -3.39 -12.19
CA SER A 137 10.87 -3.48 -13.54
C SER A 137 10.06 -2.59 -14.47
N ASN A 138 10.72 -1.98 -15.43
CA ASN A 138 10.07 -1.22 -16.49
C ASN A 138 9.50 -2.15 -17.57
#